data_e23aa778a6576fe95d564fbb2db2817f
#
_entry.id   e23aa778a6576fe95d564fbb2db2817f
#
_cell.length_a   1.000
_cell.length_b   1.000
_cell.length_c   1.000
_cell.angle_alpha   90.00
_cell.angle_beta   90.00
_cell.angle_gamma   90.00
#
_symmetry.space_group_name_H-M   'P 1'
#
loop_
_entity.id
_entity.type
_entity.pdbx_description
1 polymer ?
#
loop_
_entity_poly.entity_id
_entity_poly.type
_entity_poly.pdbx_seq_one_letter_code
_entity_poly.pdbx_strand_id
1 'polypeptide(L)'
;MKLLNPYKFKHFYLNKYFISIIKSKTYFISYNYKYKALWFRTYKVASRTIDDMLKTNCEDGSYIYGSDMAYLPNMFKDYFKFSFVRNPESRFISAWKDKVLRQNYFHFSNKEYEKMKDLDYFINWVKTLDIENCDEHLRSQLALVDVDNMDFVGKFENFEEDFQFVLDRLNIKDYKMEFLNQGIKKEFELTDTQREEIHKIYKKDFEHFYS
;
A
#
# COMPACT_ATOMS: atom_id res chain seq x y z
N MET A 1 12.94 32.63 5.59
CA MET A 1 11.69 32.19 4.93
C MET A 1 12.09 31.13 3.91
N LYS A 2 11.93 29.81 4.22
CA LYS A 2 12.21 28.77 3.22
C LYS A 2 11.21 28.96 2.09
N LEU A 3 11.69 29.30 0.90
CA LEU A 3 10.87 29.38 -0.31
C LEU A 3 10.07 28.07 -0.43
N LEU A 4 8.76 28.19 -0.53
CA LEU A 4 7.86 27.06 -0.76
C LEU A 4 8.32 26.35 -2.03
N ASN A 5 8.74 25.09 -1.91
CA ASN A 5 9.11 24.30 -3.06
C ASN A 5 7.94 24.27 -4.06
N PRO A 6 8.08 24.82 -5.28
CA PRO A 6 6.97 24.95 -6.24
C PRO A 6 6.36 23.59 -6.62
N TYR A 7 7.15 22.50 -6.60
CA TYR A 7 6.64 21.15 -6.81
C TYR A 7 5.73 20.70 -5.66
N LYS A 8 6.09 21.03 -4.40
CA LYS A 8 5.26 20.73 -3.23
C LYS A 8 3.92 21.47 -3.30
N PHE A 9 3.93 22.72 -3.76
CA PHE A 9 2.70 23.46 -3.94
C PHE A 9 1.81 22.83 -5.00
N LYS A 10 2.35 22.58 -6.20
CA LYS A 10 1.60 22.05 -7.34
C LYS A 10 1.08 20.64 -7.09
N HIS A 11 1.93 19.75 -6.58
CA HIS A 11 1.60 18.32 -6.52
C HIS A 11 0.96 17.89 -5.19
N PHE A 12 1.26 18.59 -4.10
CA PHE A 12 0.69 18.24 -2.80
C PHE A 12 -0.47 19.15 -2.43
N TYR A 13 -0.24 20.44 -2.23
CA TYR A 13 -1.29 21.33 -1.72
C TYR A 13 -2.47 21.46 -2.67
N LEU A 14 -2.20 21.62 -3.97
CA LEU A 14 -3.26 21.70 -4.97
C LEU A 14 -4.09 20.40 -5.02
N ASN A 15 -3.43 19.24 -5.07
CA ASN A 15 -4.13 17.96 -5.12
C ASN A 15 -4.90 17.65 -3.83
N LYS A 16 -4.30 17.92 -2.68
CA LYS A 16 -4.90 17.58 -1.38
C LYS A 16 -6.09 18.47 -1.04
N TYR A 17 -5.98 19.78 -1.30
CA TYR A 17 -6.95 20.75 -0.78
C TYR A 17 -7.93 21.28 -1.82
N PHE A 18 -7.61 21.23 -3.11
CA PHE A 18 -8.49 21.74 -4.16
C PHE A 18 -9.05 20.64 -5.04
N ILE A 19 -8.23 19.73 -5.53
CA ILE A 19 -8.68 18.70 -6.48
C ILE A 19 -9.47 17.60 -5.78
N SER A 20 -9.13 17.25 -4.53
CA SER A 20 -9.88 16.28 -3.72
C SER A 20 -11.33 16.72 -3.44
N ILE A 21 -11.64 18.02 -3.54
CA ILE A 21 -13.02 18.52 -3.44
C ILE A 21 -13.85 18.14 -4.69
N ILE A 22 -13.19 18.02 -5.83
CA ILE A 22 -13.85 17.81 -7.14
C ILE A 22 -13.84 16.33 -7.54
N LYS A 23 -12.80 15.58 -7.15
CA LYS A 23 -12.65 14.14 -7.44
C LYS A 23 -12.99 13.30 -6.22
N SER A 24 -13.93 12.37 -6.40
CA SER A 24 -14.37 11.45 -5.35
C SER A 24 -13.37 10.34 -5.05
N LYS A 25 -12.52 9.93 -6.01
CA LYS A 25 -11.54 8.85 -5.83
C LYS A 25 -10.20 9.41 -5.42
N THR A 26 -9.72 8.96 -4.28
CA THR A 26 -8.43 9.32 -3.69
C THR A 26 -7.55 8.08 -3.53
N TYR A 27 -6.24 8.29 -3.42
CA TYR A 27 -5.26 7.23 -3.27
C TYR A 27 -4.21 7.60 -2.24
N PHE A 28 -3.66 6.61 -1.56
CA PHE A 28 -2.50 6.78 -0.70
C PHE A 28 -1.23 6.87 -1.55
N ILE A 29 -0.76 8.08 -1.83
CA ILE A 29 0.35 8.33 -2.75
C ILE A 29 1.52 8.94 -1.99
N SER A 30 2.72 8.43 -2.22
CA SER A 30 3.98 9.07 -1.84
C SER A 30 4.78 9.39 -3.09
N TYR A 31 5.46 10.53 -3.12
CA TYR A 31 6.26 10.89 -4.26
C TYR A 31 7.61 11.48 -3.89
N ASN A 32 8.52 11.31 -4.85
CA ASN A 32 9.85 11.85 -4.79
C ASN A 32 10.12 12.67 -6.05
N TYR A 33 10.32 13.97 -5.89
CA TYR A 33 10.56 14.87 -7.02
C TYR A 33 11.93 14.70 -7.64
N LYS A 34 12.93 14.31 -6.85
CA LYS A 34 14.30 14.11 -7.29
C LYS A 34 14.38 12.94 -8.27
N TYR A 35 13.71 11.83 -7.93
CA TYR A 35 13.68 10.63 -8.76
C TYR A 35 12.50 10.60 -9.73
N LYS A 36 11.61 11.58 -9.68
CA LYS A 36 10.33 11.57 -10.42
C LYS A 36 9.57 10.26 -10.21
N ALA A 37 9.50 9.82 -8.97
CA ALA A 37 8.82 8.60 -8.58
C ALA A 37 7.47 8.92 -7.93
N LEU A 38 6.45 8.16 -8.29
CA LEU A 38 5.11 8.20 -7.70
C LEU A 38 4.75 6.78 -7.27
N TRP A 39 4.64 6.58 -5.97
CA TRP A 39 4.29 5.30 -5.39
C TRP A 39 2.86 5.30 -4.87
N PHE A 40 2.01 4.43 -5.44
CA PHE A 40 0.70 4.11 -4.91
C PHE A 40 0.86 3.09 -3.81
N ARG A 41 0.52 3.51 -2.60
CA ARG A 41 0.79 2.73 -1.40
C ARG A 41 -0.28 1.68 -1.19
N THR A 42 0.15 0.44 -1.27
CA THR A 42 -0.55 -0.70 -0.71
C THR A 42 0.08 -1.06 0.64
N TYR A 43 -0.62 -1.86 1.42
CA TYR A 43 -0.18 -2.20 2.77
C TYR A 43 0.17 -3.68 2.87
N LYS A 44 1.10 -4.03 3.77
CA LYS A 44 1.61 -5.39 4.00
C LYS A 44 2.49 -5.96 2.86
N VAL A 45 3.12 -5.08 2.09
CA VAL A 45 3.98 -5.34 0.92
C VAL A 45 5.41 -4.81 1.11
N ALA A 46 5.97 -4.89 2.31
CA ALA A 46 7.25 -4.26 2.67
C ALA A 46 7.27 -2.72 2.51
N SER A 47 6.13 -2.07 2.77
CA SER A 47 5.95 -0.62 2.57
C SER A 47 6.99 0.25 3.28
N ARG A 48 7.60 -0.21 4.39
CA ARG A 48 8.67 0.52 5.10
C ARG A 48 9.96 0.56 4.29
N THR A 49 10.32 -0.54 3.65
CA THR A 49 11.50 -0.63 2.77
C THR A 49 11.34 0.30 1.55
N ILE A 50 10.16 0.29 0.93
CA ILE A 50 9.86 1.17 -0.20
C ILE A 50 9.89 2.65 0.23
N ASP A 51 9.32 2.97 1.38
CA ASP A 51 9.29 4.31 1.94
C ASP A 51 10.71 4.82 2.27
N ASP A 52 11.54 3.96 2.84
CA ASP A 52 12.94 4.25 3.16
C ASP A 52 13.76 4.51 1.89
N MET A 53 13.62 3.67 0.88
CA MET A 53 14.26 3.86 -0.43
C MET A 53 13.90 5.22 -1.03
N LEU A 54 12.62 5.59 -1.02
CA LEU A 54 12.17 6.87 -1.57
C LEU A 54 12.67 8.08 -0.78
N LYS A 55 13.09 7.90 0.48
CA LYS A 55 13.70 8.94 1.32
C LYS A 55 15.20 9.08 1.11
N THR A 56 15.84 8.07 0.52
CA THR A 56 17.29 8.06 0.35
C THR A 56 17.77 9.31 -0.40
N ASN A 57 18.77 9.99 0.15
CA ASN A 57 19.32 11.22 -0.39
C ASN A 57 18.32 12.36 -0.62
N CYS A 58 17.28 12.46 0.22
CA CYS A 58 16.19 13.45 0.07
C CYS A 58 16.11 14.44 1.23
N GLU A 59 17.25 14.86 1.77
CA GLU A 59 17.36 15.89 2.81
C GLU A 59 16.84 17.27 2.37
N ASP A 60 16.76 17.48 1.06
CA ASP A 60 16.24 18.69 0.43
C ASP A 60 14.71 18.84 0.49
N GLY A 61 14.01 17.85 1.05
CA GLY A 61 12.56 17.81 1.12
C GLY A 61 11.89 17.40 -0.19
N SER A 62 12.62 16.75 -1.09
CA SER A 62 12.09 16.24 -2.36
C SER A 62 11.15 15.04 -2.19
N TYR A 63 11.20 14.36 -1.06
CA TYR A 63 10.26 13.29 -0.70
C TYR A 63 9.05 13.84 0.04
N ILE A 64 7.86 13.42 -0.37
CA ILE A 64 6.60 13.70 0.34
C ILE A 64 5.92 12.39 0.69
N TYR A 65 5.78 12.16 2.00
CA TYR A 65 4.96 11.08 2.52
C TYR A 65 3.50 11.33 2.17
N GLY A 66 2.95 10.39 1.43
CA GLY A 66 1.60 10.49 0.93
C GLY A 66 0.57 10.39 2.03
N SER A 67 -0.48 11.13 1.82
CA SER A 67 -1.76 10.94 2.46
C SER A 67 -2.78 10.59 1.39
N ASP A 68 -3.99 10.34 1.83
CA ASP A 68 -5.12 10.17 0.93
C ASP A 68 -5.31 11.44 0.09
N MET A 69 -5.12 11.33 -1.22
CA MET A 69 -5.12 12.47 -2.13
C MET A 69 -5.77 12.13 -3.47
N ALA A 70 -6.44 13.11 -4.05
CA ALA A 70 -6.86 13.03 -5.44
C ALA A 70 -5.63 12.93 -6.36
N TYR A 71 -5.77 12.18 -7.43
CA TYR A 71 -4.72 11.98 -8.42
C TYR A 71 -5.20 12.41 -9.81
N LEU A 72 -4.36 13.21 -10.47
CA LEU A 72 -4.55 13.63 -11.85
C LEU A 72 -3.41 13.07 -12.72
N PRO A 73 -3.63 12.02 -13.52
CA PRO A 73 -2.58 11.36 -14.30
C PRO A 73 -1.72 12.34 -15.11
N ASN A 74 -2.34 13.31 -15.76
CA ASN A 74 -1.64 14.30 -16.59
C ASN A 74 -0.64 15.20 -15.84
N MET A 75 -0.82 15.39 -14.52
CA MET A 75 0.13 16.16 -13.72
C MET A 75 1.42 15.39 -13.42
N PHE A 76 1.37 14.07 -13.56
CA PHE A 76 2.45 13.15 -13.23
C PHE A 76 2.92 12.32 -14.45
N LYS A 77 2.68 12.82 -15.68
CA LYS A 77 3.04 12.10 -16.91
C LYS A 77 4.53 11.77 -17.01
N ASP A 78 5.39 12.60 -16.39
CA ASP A 78 6.84 12.43 -16.40
C ASP A 78 7.36 11.65 -15.18
N TYR A 79 6.46 11.13 -14.31
CA TYR A 79 6.80 10.36 -13.15
C TYR A 79 6.66 8.87 -13.43
N PHE A 80 7.60 8.10 -12.96
CA PHE A 80 7.49 6.65 -12.91
C PHE A 80 6.51 6.25 -11.81
N LYS A 81 5.36 5.72 -12.22
CA LYS A 81 4.26 5.33 -11.33
C LYS A 81 4.33 3.86 -11.05
N PHE A 82 4.48 3.51 -9.78
CA PHE A 82 4.59 2.12 -9.39
C PHE A 82 3.80 1.80 -8.13
N SER A 83 3.54 0.52 -7.96
CA SER A 83 3.01 -0.07 -6.74
C SER A 83 3.62 -1.45 -6.51
N PHE A 84 3.38 -2.02 -5.34
CA PHE A 84 3.60 -3.42 -5.05
C PHE A 84 2.31 -4.03 -4.56
N VAL A 85 2.03 -5.25 -4.97
CA VAL A 85 0.89 -6.04 -4.48
C VAL A 85 1.40 -7.32 -3.83
N ARG A 86 0.55 -7.96 -3.06
CA ARG A 86 0.85 -9.21 -2.38
C ARG A 86 -0.31 -10.17 -2.56
N ASN A 87 -0.03 -11.48 -2.66
CA ASN A 87 -1.07 -12.50 -2.68
C ASN A 87 -2.11 -12.21 -1.58
N PRO A 88 -3.40 -12.12 -1.91
CA PRO A 88 -4.43 -11.66 -0.96
C PRO A 88 -4.53 -12.51 0.30
N GLU A 89 -4.33 -13.85 0.23
CA GLU A 89 -4.32 -14.71 1.42
C GLU A 89 -3.20 -14.32 2.37
N SER A 90 -1.98 -14.29 1.85
CA SER A 90 -0.81 -13.97 2.67
C SER A 90 -0.84 -12.52 3.19
N ARG A 91 -1.43 -11.60 2.42
CA ARG A 91 -1.67 -10.22 2.83
C ARG A 91 -2.68 -10.15 3.96
N PHE A 92 -3.80 -10.85 3.84
CA PHE A 92 -4.87 -10.92 4.85
C PHE A 92 -4.33 -11.45 6.19
N ILE A 93 -3.62 -12.57 6.17
CA ILE A 93 -2.99 -13.13 7.36
C ILE A 93 -1.97 -12.18 7.96
N SER A 94 -1.18 -11.49 7.14
CA SER A 94 -0.23 -10.48 7.60
C SER A 94 -0.93 -9.28 8.27
N ALA A 95 -2.08 -8.86 7.76
CA ALA A 95 -2.90 -7.80 8.36
C ALA A 95 -3.49 -8.24 9.69
N TRP A 96 -4.11 -9.42 9.75
CA TRP A 96 -4.66 -9.99 10.98
C TRP A 96 -3.61 -10.13 12.08
N LYS A 97 -2.45 -10.74 11.77
CA LYS A 97 -1.35 -10.89 12.75
C LYS A 97 -0.87 -9.54 13.30
N ASP A 98 -0.73 -8.54 12.45
CA ASP A 98 -0.20 -7.23 12.85
C ASP A 98 -1.27 -6.36 13.53
N LYS A 99 -2.51 -6.36 13.03
CA LYS A 99 -3.55 -5.42 13.45
C LYS A 99 -4.48 -5.96 14.54
N VAL A 100 -4.55 -7.29 14.65
CA VAL A 100 -5.39 -7.96 15.66
C VAL A 100 -4.55 -8.70 16.69
N LEU A 101 -3.68 -9.64 16.29
CA LEU A 101 -2.96 -10.42 17.28
C LEU A 101 -1.91 -9.62 18.05
N ARG A 102 -1.28 -8.64 17.40
CA ARG A 102 -0.22 -7.82 18.01
C ARG A 102 -0.76 -6.59 18.73
N GLN A 103 -1.89 -6.05 18.29
CA GLN A 103 -2.49 -4.83 18.81
C GLN A 103 -3.98 -4.75 18.44
N ASN A 104 -4.78 -4.09 19.25
CA ASN A 104 -6.19 -3.81 18.92
C ASN A 104 -6.30 -2.58 18.01
N TYR A 105 -5.78 -2.69 16.78
CA TYR A 105 -5.72 -1.56 15.84
C TYR A 105 -7.10 -1.02 15.47
N PHE A 106 -8.10 -1.90 15.31
CA PHE A 106 -9.47 -1.52 14.92
C PHE A 106 -10.33 -1.05 16.10
N HIS A 107 -9.75 -0.92 17.29
CA HIS A 107 -10.41 -0.41 18.51
C HIS A 107 -11.68 -1.18 18.92
N PHE A 108 -11.67 -2.49 18.77
CA PHE A 108 -12.73 -3.35 19.27
C PHE A 108 -12.87 -3.21 20.79
N SER A 109 -14.11 -3.39 21.32
CA SER A 109 -14.28 -3.57 22.77
C SER A 109 -13.49 -4.80 23.27
N ASN A 110 -13.13 -4.85 24.53
CA ASN A 110 -12.32 -5.96 25.07
C ASN A 110 -12.96 -7.34 24.76
N LYS A 111 -14.28 -7.43 24.90
CA LYS A 111 -15.03 -8.67 24.62
C LYS A 111 -14.96 -9.07 23.13
N GLU A 112 -15.08 -8.09 22.26
CA GLU A 112 -15.04 -8.30 20.81
C GLU A 112 -13.61 -8.58 20.34
N TYR A 113 -12.64 -7.88 20.91
CA TYR A 113 -11.21 -8.07 20.59
C TYR A 113 -10.75 -9.50 20.86
N GLU A 114 -11.17 -10.11 21.97
CA GLU A 114 -10.82 -11.52 22.25
C GLU A 114 -11.37 -12.48 21.19
N LYS A 115 -12.58 -12.23 20.67
CA LYS A 115 -13.13 -13.04 19.57
C LYS A 115 -12.41 -12.82 18.24
N MET A 116 -11.97 -11.57 17.95
CA MET A 116 -11.25 -11.25 16.73
C MET A 116 -9.88 -11.95 16.61
N LYS A 117 -9.35 -12.49 17.71
CA LYS A 117 -8.15 -13.34 17.71
C LYS A 117 -8.40 -14.71 17.09
N ASP A 118 -9.65 -15.13 16.97
CA ASP A 118 -10.06 -16.27 16.15
C ASP A 118 -10.17 -15.83 14.69
N LEU A 119 -9.52 -16.57 13.78
CA LEU A 119 -9.43 -16.17 12.37
C LEU A 119 -10.78 -16.27 11.66
N ASP A 120 -11.60 -17.28 11.97
CA ASP A 120 -12.91 -17.45 11.34
C ASP A 120 -13.84 -16.32 11.75
N TYR A 121 -13.76 -15.91 13.02
CA TYR A 121 -14.50 -14.75 13.51
C TYR A 121 -14.06 -13.47 12.81
N PHE A 122 -12.77 -13.27 12.63
CA PHE A 122 -12.22 -12.12 11.92
C PHE A 122 -12.60 -12.11 10.43
N ILE A 123 -12.54 -13.26 9.74
CA ILE A 123 -13.00 -13.40 8.34
C ILE A 123 -14.48 -12.98 8.23
N ASN A 124 -15.32 -13.50 9.13
CA ASN A 124 -16.76 -13.17 9.12
C ASN A 124 -17.03 -11.68 9.36
N TRP A 125 -16.24 -11.04 10.21
CA TRP A 125 -16.32 -9.58 10.39
C TRP A 125 -15.89 -8.83 9.12
N VAL A 126 -14.77 -9.21 8.49
CA VAL A 126 -14.30 -8.56 7.26
C VAL A 126 -15.32 -8.69 6.13
N LYS A 127 -16.04 -9.81 6.03
CA LYS A 127 -17.13 -9.98 5.05
C LYS A 127 -18.26 -8.95 5.19
N THR A 128 -18.41 -8.31 6.35
CA THR A 128 -19.42 -7.26 6.57
C THR A 128 -18.95 -5.88 6.08
N LEU A 129 -17.68 -5.72 5.73
CA LEU A 129 -17.10 -4.46 5.32
C LEU A 129 -17.29 -4.20 3.81
N ASP A 130 -17.37 -2.94 3.44
CA ASP A 130 -17.14 -2.53 2.06
C ASP A 130 -15.64 -2.62 1.76
N ILE A 131 -15.23 -3.71 1.12
CA ILE A 131 -13.82 -4.01 0.89
C ILE A 131 -13.11 -3.01 -0.05
N GLU A 132 -13.85 -2.21 -0.78
CA GLU A 132 -13.30 -1.18 -1.66
C GLU A 132 -13.07 0.16 -0.91
N ASN A 133 -13.74 0.38 0.23
CA ASN A 133 -13.68 1.64 0.98
C ASN A 133 -13.32 1.49 2.47
N CYS A 134 -13.11 0.27 2.97
CA CYS A 134 -12.72 0.04 4.36
C CYS A 134 -11.31 0.53 4.68
N ASP A 135 -10.81 0.23 5.89
CA ASP A 135 -9.44 0.53 6.31
C ASP A 135 -8.41 0.00 5.31
N GLU A 136 -7.39 0.77 5.02
CA GLU A 136 -6.40 0.50 3.97
C GLU A 136 -5.59 -0.80 4.17
N HIS A 137 -5.51 -1.33 5.39
CA HIS A 137 -4.86 -2.61 5.65
C HIS A 137 -5.68 -3.81 5.19
N LEU A 138 -7.00 -3.65 5.07
CA LEU A 138 -7.95 -4.65 4.60
C LEU A 138 -8.50 -4.33 3.20
N ARG A 139 -8.47 -3.06 2.80
CA ARG A 139 -9.01 -2.62 1.50
C ARG A 139 -8.40 -3.43 0.35
N SER A 140 -9.22 -3.75 -0.66
CA SER A 140 -8.78 -4.37 -1.91
C SER A 140 -7.59 -3.61 -2.50
N GLN A 141 -6.57 -4.31 -2.97
CA GLN A 141 -5.40 -3.71 -3.59
C GLN A 141 -5.76 -3.01 -4.89
N LEU A 142 -6.72 -3.56 -5.63
CA LEU A 142 -7.26 -2.94 -6.84
C LEU A 142 -7.89 -1.57 -6.56
N ALA A 143 -8.50 -1.39 -5.38
CA ALA A 143 -9.06 -0.10 -4.97
C ALA A 143 -7.98 0.91 -4.54
N LEU A 144 -6.81 0.44 -4.11
CA LEU A 144 -5.68 1.28 -3.66
C LEU A 144 -4.77 1.75 -4.80
N VAL A 145 -4.87 1.15 -6.00
CA VAL A 145 -3.97 1.40 -7.13
C VAL A 145 -4.76 1.88 -8.34
N ASP A 146 -4.25 2.86 -9.05
CA ASP A 146 -4.79 3.30 -10.35
C ASP A 146 -4.15 2.49 -11.48
N VAL A 147 -4.59 1.24 -11.62
CA VAL A 147 -3.95 0.22 -12.48
C VAL A 147 -3.81 0.65 -13.93
N ASP A 148 -4.77 1.42 -14.45
CA ASP A 148 -4.77 1.89 -15.84
C ASP A 148 -3.64 2.90 -16.13
N ASN A 149 -3.09 3.51 -15.10
CA ASN A 149 -2.05 4.54 -15.22
C ASN A 149 -0.72 4.12 -14.57
N MET A 150 -0.56 2.85 -14.15
CA MET A 150 0.70 2.36 -13.60
C MET A 150 1.71 2.07 -14.69
N ASP A 151 2.98 2.43 -14.43
CA ASP A 151 4.11 2.03 -15.25
C ASP A 151 4.66 0.66 -14.79
N PHE A 152 4.44 0.29 -13.51
CA PHE A 152 4.87 -0.99 -12.95
C PHE A 152 4.08 -1.38 -11.70
N VAL A 153 3.76 -2.66 -11.60
CA VAL A 153 3.18 -3.27 -10.40
C VAL A 153 4.00 -4.51 -10.02
N GLY A 154 4.85 -4.36 -9.01
CA GLY A 154 5.66 -5.45 -8.47
C GLY A 154 4.86 -6.37 -7.55
N LYS A 155 5.33 -7.61 -7.39
CA LYS A 155 4.75 -8.61 -6.48
C LYS A 155 5.65 -8.79 -5.25
N PHE A 156 5.04 -8.81 -4.07
CA PHE A 156 5.78 -9.05 -2.82
C PHE A 156 6.48 -10.42 -2.82
N GLU A 157 5.92 -11.38 -3.52
CA GLU A 157 6.47 -12.72 -3.69
C GLU A 157 7.81 -12.72 -4.45
N ASN A 158 8.01 -11.73 -5.33
CA ASN A 158 9.25 -11.51 -6.10
C ASN A 158 9.92 -10.19 -5.67
N PHE A 159 9.78 -9.80 -4.40
CA PHE A 159 10.11 -8.45 -3.94
C PHE A 159 11.54 -8.02 -4.25
N GLU A 160 12.51 -8.90 -4.11
CA GLU A 160 13.94 -8.57 -4.37
C GLU A 160 14.17 -8.17 -5.83
N GLU A 161 13.66 -8.96 -6.76
CA GLU A 161 13.80 -8.72 -8.20
C GLU A 161 13.00 -7.49 -8.63
N ASP A 162 11.73 -7.43 -8.26
CA ASP A 162 10.84 -6.32 -8.61
C ASP A 162 11.29 -5.00 -7.98
N PHE A 163 11.84 -5.05 -6.78
CA PHE A 163 12.38 -3.88 -6.11
C PHE A 163 13.69 -3.39 -6.75
N GLN A 164 14.56 -4.32 -7.16
CA GLN A 164 15.76 -3.98 -7.91
C GLN A 164 15.39 -3.31 -9.25
N PHE A 165 14.38 -3.81 -9.96
CA PHE A 165 13.86 -3.15 -11.15
C PHE A 165 13.44 -1.69 -10.89
N VAL A 166 12.75 -1.42 -9.77
CA VAL A 166 12.39 -0.05 -9.38
C VAL A 166 13.62 0.81 -9.10
N LEU A 167 14.62 0.28 -8.37
CA LEU A 167 15.88 0.99 -8.10
C LEU A 167 16.60 1.39 -9.39
N ASP A 168 16.71 0.46 -10.32
CA ASP A 168 17.37 0.67 -11.61
C ASP A 168 16.60 1.72 -12.45
N ARG A 169 15.29 1.59 -12.48
CA ARG A 169 14.41 2.53 -13.21
C ARG A 169 14.49 3.95 -12.67
N LEU A 170 14.69 4.11 -11.37
CA LEU A 170 14.87 5.40 -10.69
C LEU A 170 16.33 5.86 -10.63
N ASN A 171 17.27 5.07 -11.15
CA ASN A 171 18.71 5.29 -11.08
C ASN A 171 19.24 5.50 -9.65
N ILE A 172 18.74 4.72 -8.70
CA ILE A 172 19.13 4.72 -7.29
C ILE A 172 20.18 3.62 -7.09
N LYS A 173 21.48 3.97 -7.06
CA LYS A 173 22.59 3.01 -7.05
C LYS A 173 23.11 2.66 -5.66
N ASP A 174 22.94 3.56 -4.69
CA ASP A 174 23.57 3.45 -3.37
C ASP A 174 22.61 2.94 -2.28
N TYR A 175 21.47 2.41 -2.67
CA TYR A 175 20.51 1.85 -1.71
C TYR A 175 20.87 0.40 -1.39
N LYS A 176 21.09 0.13 -0.11
CA LYS A 176 21.21 -1.24 0.41
C LYS A 176 19.88 -1.68 0.94
N MET A 177 19.30 -2.69 0.31
CA MET A 177 18.02 -3.23 0.72
C MET A 177 18.16 -3.90 2.10
N GLU A 178 17.49 -3.31 3.09
CA GLU A 178 17.30 -3.92 4.40
C GLU A 178 15.83 -4.31 4.55
N PHE A 179 15.58 -5.59 4.81
CA PHE A 179 14.24 -6.03 5.17
C PHE A 179 13.90 -5.58 6.59
N LEU A 180 13.35 -4.38 6.73
CA LEU A 180 13.03 -3.73 8.00
C LEU A 180 11.92 -4.43 8.81
N ASN A 181 11.30 -5.48 8.26
CA ASN A 181 10.33 -6.31 8.99
C ASN A 181 10.33 -7.74 8.45
N GLN A 182 11.15 -8.58 9.02
CA GLN A 182 10.86 -10.02 8.99
C GLN A 182 9.69 -10.26 9.96
N GLY A 183 8.46 -10.32 9.44
CA GLY A 183 7.30 -10.71 10.23
C GLY A 183 7.52 -12.06 10.89
N ILE A 184 6.74 -12.38 11.91
CA ILE A 184 6.79 -13.68 12.61
C ILE A 184 6.72 -14.78 11.53
N LYS A 185 7.84 -15.49 11.33
CA LYS A 185 8.02 -16.55 10.32
C LYS A 185 7.17 -17.82 10.58
N LYS A 186 6.27 -17.79 11.57
CA LYS A 186 5.39 -18.94 11.83
C LYS A 186 4.40 -19.03 10.67
N GLU A 187 4.63 -19.99 9.79
CA GLU A 187 3.68 -20.34 8.73
C GLU A 187 2.33 -20.58 9.39
N PHE A 188 1.33 -19.91 8.88
CA PHE A 188 -0.04 -20.10 9.31
C PHE A 188 -0.75 -20.79 8.15
N GLU A 189 -1.12 -22.03 8.35
CA GLU A 189 -1.85 -22.80 7.36
C GLU A 189 -3.34 -22.47 7.45
N LEU A 190 -3.88 -22.00 6.33
CA LEU A 190 -5.30 -21.76 6.17
C LEU A 190 -6.00 -23.10 5.90
N THR A 191 -7.17 -23.30 6.45
CA THR A 191 -8.09 -24.35 6.01
C THR A 191 -8.66 -24.03 4.63
N ASP A 192 -9.15 -25.03 3.90
CA ASP A 192 -9.76 -24.82 2.59
C ASP A 192 -10.95 -23.85 2.67
N THR A 193 -11.77 -23.96 3.69
CA THR A 193 -12.90 -23.04 3.93
C THR A 193 -12.42 -21.60 4.12
N GLN A 194 -11.36 -21.38 4.90
CA GLN A 194 -10.79 -20.04 5.11
C GLN A 194 -10.24 -19.44 3.80
N ARG A 195 -9.57 -20.27 2.99
CA ARG A 195 -9.10 -19.88 1.66
C ARG A 195 -10.24 -19.43 0.78
N GLU A 196 -11.27 -20.26 0.65
CA GLU A 196 -12.45 -19.94 -0.16
C GLU A 196 -13.10 -18.64 0.25
N GLU A 197 -13.26 -18.39 1.56
CA GLU A 197 -13.85 -17.15 2.05
C GLU A 197 -12.98 -15.93 1.75
N ILE A 198 -11.65 -16.02 1.94
CA ILE A 198 -10.72 -14.95 1.58
C ILE A 198 -10.72 -14.70 0.05
N HIS A 199 -10.79 -15.76 -0.77
CA HIS A 199 -10.92 -15.65 -2.22
C HIS A 199 -12.21 -14.93 -2.63
N LYS A 200 -13.34 -15.19 -1.97
CA LYS A 200 -14.60 -14.48 -2.23
C LYS A 200 -14.47 -12.99 -1.90
N ILE A 201 -13.86 -12.66 -0.75
CA ILE A 201 -13.64 -11.27 -0.31
C ILE A 201 -12.78 -10.49 -1.32
N TYR A 202 -11.65 -11.08 -1.76
CA TYR A 202 -10.66 -10.43 -2.60
C TYR A 202 -10.67 -10.93 -4.06
N LYS A 203 -11.81 -11.40 -4.54
CA LYS A 203 -11.96 -11.97 -5.89
C LYS A 203 -11.33 -11.08 -6.97
N LYS A 204 -11.60 -9.79 -6.95
CA LYS A 204 -11.07 -8.83 -7.94
C LYS A 204 -9.54 -8.71 -7.89
N ASP A 205 -8.94 -8.77 -6.70
CA ASP A 205 -7.49 -8.74 -6.55
C ASP A 205 -6.83 -9.99 -7.15
N PHE A 206 -7.44 -11.17 -6.94
CA PHE A 206 -6.97 -12.41 -7.54
C PHE A 206 -7.08 -12.38 -9.05
N GLU A 207 -8.25 -12.02 -9.58
CA GLU A 207 -8.50 -11.95 -11.02
C GLU A 207 -7.57 -10.96 -11.74
N HIS A 208 -7.21 -9.85 -11.08
CA HIS A 208 -6.40 -8.82 -11.72
C HIS A 208 -4.89 -9.04 -11.57
N PHE A 209 -4.42 -9.47 -10.40
CA PHE A 209 -2.99 -9.53 -10.10
C PHE A 209 -2.41 -10.95 -10.07
N TYR A 210 -3.25 -12.00 -9.94
CA TYR A 210 -2.83 -13.38 -9.69
C TYR A 210 -3.52 -14.42 -10.59
N SER A 211 -4.14 -13.98 -11.69
CA SER A 211 -4.70 -14.87 -12.73
C SER A 211 -3.61 -15.51 -13.57
#